data_6edfc3ee194764c3ace75572620fc286
#
_entry.id   6edfc3ee194764c3ace75572620fc286
#
_cell.length_a   1.000
_cell.length_b   1.000
_cell.length_c   1.000
_cell.angle_alpha   90.00
_cell.angle_beta   90.00
_cell.angle_gamma   90.00
#
_symmetry.space_group_name_H-M   'P 1'
#
loop_
_entity.id
_entity.type
_entity.pdbx_description
1 polymer ?
#
loop_
_entity_poly.entity_id
_entity_poly.type
_entity_poly.pdbx_seq_one_letter_code
_entity_poly.pdbx_strand_id
1 'polypeptide(L)'
;MTKRKITNKIQRLISLALVVVMVFAFVGCGTATEDVNVDNSGYNAGAGASADNPYTFIDDYGRTVTVTSYKRTATLIGSFADVWISAGGSVVATANDTWTNFDLGLSSDVVNIGSILNPNVELLIASRPDFVIASCNTDSNIALMQTLENAGITVAYFDVSNF
;
A
#
# COMPACT_ATOMS: atom_id res chain seq x y z
N MET A 1 -61.20 -11.86 30.72
CA MET A 1 -60.45 -11.44 29.49
C MET A 1 -59.58 -10.18 29.66
N THR A 2 -59.58 -9.52 30.76
CA THR A 2 -58.92 -8.21 30.97
C THR A 2 -57.44 -8.27 31.31
N LYS A 3 -56.97 -9.30 32.05
CA LYS A 3 -55.55 -9.41 32.50
C LYS A 3 -54.54 -9.58 31.37
N ARG A 4 -54.88 -10.29 30.29
CA ARG A 4 -53.98 -10.54 29.15
C ARG A 4 -53.68 -9.28 28.28
N LYS A 5 -54.62 -8.34 28.21
CA LYS A 5 -54.47 -7.08 27.47
C LYS A 5 -53.53 -6.08 28.21
N ILE A 6 -53.56 -6.12 29.51
CA ILE A 6 -52.72 -5.22 30.38
C ILE A 6 -51.22 -5.66 30.29
N THR A 7 -50.98 -6.97 30.36
CA THR A 7 -49.60 -7.50 30.25
C THR A 7 -48.93 -7.15 28.92
N ASN A 8 -49.68 -7.24 27.79
CA ASN A 8 -49.14 -6.92 26.48
C ASN A 8 -48.85 -5.40 26.30
N LYS A 9 -49.63 -4.53 26.93
CA LYS A 9 -49.36 -3.08 26.94
C LYS A 9 -48.12 -2.72 27.75
N ILE A 10 -47.99 -3.32 28.91
CA ILE A 10 -46.81 -3.11 29.79
C ILE A 10 -45.54 -3.64 29.09
N GLN A 11 -45.60 -4.81 28.46
CA GLN A 11 -44.47 -5.40 27.74
C GLN A 11 -44.04 -4.55 26.53
N ARG A 12 -44.96 -3.94 25.80
CA ARG A 12 -44.66 -2.99 24.73
C ARG A 12 -44.08 -1.68 25.20
N LEU A 13 -44.53 -1.18 26.35
CA LEU A 13 -43.97 0.02 26.97
C LEU A 13 -42.54 -0.21 27.51
N ILE A 14 -42.27 -1.37 28.10
CA ILE A 14 -40.92 -1.74 28.54
C ILE A 14 -39.98 -1.92 27.35
N SER A 15 -40.43 -2.53 26.25
CA SER A 15 -39.64 -2.70 25.01
C SER A 15 -39.32 -1.35 24.37
N LEU A 16 -40.27 -0.41 24.35
CA LEU A 16 -40.08 0.93 23.83
C LEU A 16 -39.10 1.75 24.69
N ALA A 17 -39.18 1.64 26.00
CA ALA A 17 -38.26 2.30 26.93
C ALA A 17 -36.83 1.77 26.80
N LEU A 18 -36.64 0.46 26.53
CA LEU A 18 -35.33 -0.17 26.36
C LEU A 18 -34.64 0.28 25.08
N VAL A 19 -35.42 0.49 23.98
CA VAL A 19 -34.90 1.03 22.71
C VAL A 19 -34.47 2.48 22.84
N VAL A 20 -35.19 3.30 23.62
CA VAL A 20 -34.85 4.71 23.84
C VAL A 20 -33.58 4.85 24.67
N VAL A 21 -33.35 3.97 25.65
CA VAL A 21 -32.11 3.97 26.45
C VAL A 21 -30.87 3.56 25.62
N MET A 22 -31.02 2.66 24.64
CA MET A 22 -29.92 2.29 23.75
C MET A 22 -29.51 3.40 22.78
N VAL A 23 -30.42 4.30 22.40
CA VAL A 23 -30.10 5.40 21.47
C VAL A 23 -29.31 6.52 22.17
N PHE A 24 -29.41 6.68 23.48
CA PHE A 24 -28.66 7.71 24.25
C PHE A 24 -27.29 7.25 24.73
N ALA A 25 -26.92 5.99 24.56
CA ALA A 25 -25.59 5.49 24.98
C ALA A 25 -24.46 5.74 23.98
N PHE A 26 -24.73 6.35 22.81
CA PHE A 26 -23.71 6.65 21.77
C PHE A 26 -23.28 8.11 21.70
N VAL A 27 -23.71 8.98 22.61
CA VAL A 27 -23.27 10.38 22.67
C VAL A 27 -22.52 10.58 23.98
N GLY A 28 -21.26 10.17 24.01
CA GLY A 28 -20.40 10.38 25.17
C GLY A 28 -19.02 9.76 25.00
N CYS A 29 -18.31 10.09 23.91
CA CYS A 29 -16.87 9.95 23.89
C CYS A 29 -16.29 11.37 23.90
N GLY A 30 -16.12 11.88 25.10
CA GLY A 30 -15.35 13.08 25.39
C GLY A 30 -13.88 12.74 25.20
N THR A 31 -13.22 13.50 24.38
CA THR A 31 -11.78 13.55 24.15
C THR A 31 -11.06 13.87 25.45
N ALA A 32 -10.37 12.90 26.04
CA ALA A 32 -9.23 13.16 26.90
C ALA A 32 -7.99 13.11 26.01
N THR A 33 -7.42 14.26 25.71
CA THR A 33 -6.11 14.39 25.12
C THR A 33 -5.08 14.10 26.20
N GLU A 34 -4.53 12.88 26.19
CA GLU A 34 -3.21 12.67 26.77
C GLU A 34 -2.22 12.66 25.59
N ASP A 35 -1.35 13.66 25.57
CA ASP A 35 -0.18 13.75 24.69
C ASP A 35 0.78 12.63 25.02
N VAL A 36 0.55 11.44 24.47
CA VAL A 36 1.59 10.43 24.32
C VAL A 36 2.20 10.69 22.96
N ASN A 37 3.33 11.38 22.98
CA ASN A 37 4.21 11.50 21.83
C ASN A 37 4.82 10.11 21.55
N VAL A 38 4.04 9.23 20.93
CA VAL A 38 4.53 8.05 20.26
C VAL A 38 4.97 8.53 18.91
N ASP A 39 6.29 8.56 18.72
CA ASP A 39 6.93 8.73 17.43
C ASP A 39 6.48 7.55 16.53
N ASN A 40 5.28 7.72 15.99
CA ASN A 40 4.67 6.83 15.04
C ASN A 40 5.04 7.35 13.66
N SER A 41 6.27 7.06 13.23
CA SER A 41 6.66 7.18 11.82
C SER A 41 5.78 6.20 11.04
N GLY A 42 4.68 6.63 10.79
CA GLY A 42 3.47 6.70 10.04
C GLY A 42 3.28 5.58 9.06
N TYR A 43 2.48 4.59 9.41
CA TYR A 43 1.66 3.90 8.44
C TYR A 43 0.39 4.74 8.17
N ASN A 44 0.48 5.74 7.30
CA ASN A 44 -0.69 6.34 6.67
C ASN A 44 -1.06 5.52 5.42
N ALA A 45 -1.62 4.33 5.63
CA ALA A 45 -2.25 3.56 4.58
C ALA A 45 -3.56 4.28 4.16
N GLY A 46 -3.48 5.23 3.24
CA GLY A 46 -4.70 5.85 2.73
C GLY A 46 -4.56 7.14 1.92
N ALA A 47 -3.49 7.91 2.08
CA ALA A 47 -3.25 9.07 1.23
C ALA A 47 -2.14 8.71 0.24
N GLY A 48 -2.50 8.50 -1.04
CA GLY A 48 -1.51 8.25 -2.08
C GLY A 48 -0.47 9.36 -2.12
N ALA A 49 0.81 8.99 -2.28
CA ALA A 49 1.88 9.97 -2.45
C ALA A 49 1.60 10.86 -3.68
N SER A 50 1.77 12.17 -3.52
CA SER A 50 1.65 13.16 -4.58
C SER A 50 2.68 14.26 -4.39
N ALA A 51 2.85 15.13 -5.40
CA ALA A 51 3.75 16.27 -5.29
C ALA A 51 3.37 17.19 -4.10
N ASP A 52 2.09 17.28 -3.76
CA ASP A 52 1.58 18.09 -2.65
C ASP A 52 1.59 17.30 -1.31
N ASN A 53 1.71 15.96 -1.36
CA ASN A 53 1.79 15.09 -0.19
C ASN A 53 2.78 13.95 -0.45
N PRO A 54 4.08 14.24 -0.49
CA PRO A 54 5.11 13.24 -0.71
C PRO A 54 5.23 12.30 0.49
N TYR A 55 5.55 11.03 0.20
CA TYR A 55 5.86 10.05 1.24
C TYR A 55 7.38 9.83 1.30
N THR A 56 7.97 10.08 2.46
CA THR A 56 9.43 9.94 2.66
C THR A 56 9.72 8.85 3.67
N PHE A 57 10.67 7.98 3.36
CA PHE A 57 11.12 6.88 4.21
C PHE A 57 12.61 6.57 3.96
N ILE A 58 13.19 5.72 4.82
CA ILE A 58 14.52 5.17 4.60
C ILE A 58 14.35 3.78 4.01
N ASP A 59 14.94 3.53 2.83
CA ASP A 59 14.92 2.21 2.19
C ASP A 59 15.94 1.25 2.85
N ASP A 60 15.87 -0.05 2.51
CA ASP A 60 16.76 -1.06 3.10
C ASP A 60 18.23 -0.92 2.63
N TYR A 61 18.48 -0.08 1.62
CA TYR A 61 19.84 0.32 1.22
C TYR A 61 20.36 1.51 2.05
N GLY A 62 19.57 2.01 3.01
CA GLY A 62 19.91 3.09 3.94
C GLY A 62 19.78 4.50 3.37
N ARG A 63 19.01 4.67 2.26
CA ARG A 63 18.82 5.96 1.61
C ARG A 63 17.48 6.58 1.99
N THR A 64 17.45 7.89 2.14
CA THR A 64 16.17 8.62 2.24
C THR A 64 15.54 8.72 0.85
N VAL A 65 14.39 8.10 0.68
CA VAL A 65 13.61 8.11 -0.57
C VAL A 65 12.34 8.91 -0.37
N THR A 66 12.06 9.84 -1.29
CA THR A 66 10.82 10.61 -1.31
C THR A 66 10.01 10.25 -2.54
N VAL A 67 8.87 9.63 -2.33
CA VAL A 67 7.94 9.22 -3.40
C VAL A 67 6.87 10.28 -3.55
N THR A 68 6.77 10.87 -4.73
CA THR A 68 5.75 11.86 -5.09
C THR A 68 4.64 11.28 -5.97
N SER A 69 4.88 10.12 -6.57
CA SER A 69 3.91 9.35 -7.34
C SER A 69 4.32 7.89 -7.41
N TYR A 70 3.34 6.99 -7.42
CA TYR A 70 3.49 5.56 -7.68
C TYR A 70 2.40 5.03 -8.62
N LYS A 71 1.84 5.93 -9.44
CA LYS A 71 0.78 5.57 -10.41
C LYS A 71 1.31 4.67 -11.53
N ARG A 72 2.60 4.76 -11.79
CA ARG A 72 3.32 3.99 -12.80
C ARG A 72 4.50 3.28 -12.17
N THR A 73 4.20 2.28 -11.36
CA THR A 73 5.24 1.51 -10.67
C THR A 73 5.84 0.46 -11.60
N ALA A 74 7.16 0.30 -11.53
CA ALA A 74 7.86 -0.86 -12.09
C ALA A 74 8.57 -1.64 -10.98
N THR A 75 8.74 -2.94 -11.17
CA THR A 75 9.46 -3.80 -10.23
C THR A 75 10.57 -4.56 -10.96
N LEU A 76 11.73 -4.69 -10.32
CA LEU A 76 12.88 -5.37 -10.92
C LEU A 76 12.96 -6.86 -10.57
N ILE A 77 12.01 -7.36 -9.76
CA ILE A 77 11.89 -8.77 -9.34
C ILE A 77 10.40 -9.11 -9.24
N GLY A 78 10.03 -10.33 -9.61
CA GLY A 78 8.65 -10.81 -9.62
C GLY A 78 8.00 -10.88 -8.23
N SER A 79 8.75 -11.19 -7.17
CA SER A 79 8.22 -11.19 -5.80
C SER A 79 7.76 -9.79 -5.36
N PHE A 80 8.44 -8.72 -5.79
CA PHE A 80 7.99 -7.36 -5.51
C PHE A 80 6.73 -6.99 -6.31
N ALA A 81 6.59 -7.52 -7.55
CA ALA A 81 5.35 -7.36 -8.30
C ALA A 81 4.17 -8.03 -7.58
N ASP A 82 4.39 -9.24 -7.06
CA ASP A 82 3.38 -10.00 -6.31
C ASP A 82 2.93 -9.23 -5.06
N VAL A 83 3.85 -8.79 -4.23
CA VAL A 83 3.55 -8.01 -3.01
C VAL A 83 2.84 -6.70 -3.36
N TRP A 84 3.34 -5.97 -4.37
CA TRP A 84 2.77 -4.68 -4.77
C TRP A 84 1.33 -4.81 -5.29
N ILE A 85 1.07 -5.81 -6.13
CA ILE A 85 -0.27 -6.09 -6.69
C ILE A 85 -1.20 -6.60 -5.59
N SER A 86 -0.72 -7.48 -4.69
CA SER A 86 -1.48 -7.96 -3.53
C SER A 86 -1.88 -6.82 -2.59
N ALA A 87 -1.07 -5.76 -2.50
CA ALA A 87 -1.39 -4.53 -1.77
C ALA A 87 -2.35 -3.58 -2.52
N GLY A 88 -2.84 -3.98 -3.70
CA GLY A 88 -3.77 -3.18 -4.53
C GLY A 88 -3.08 -2.25 -5.52
N GLY A 89 -1.77 -2.36 -5.68
CA GLY A 89 -1.01 -1.63 -6.70
C GLY A 89 -1.13 -2.22 -8.11
N SER A 90 -0.55 -1.53 -9.07
CA SER A 90 -0.40 -2.03 -10.45
C SER A 90 1.01 -1.78 -10.93
N VAL A 91 1.49 -2.57 -11.90
CA VAL A 91 2.81 -2.41 -12.49
C VAL A 91 2.71 -2.06 -13.97
N VAL A 92 3.63 -1.21 -14.45
CA VAL A 92 3.77 -0.90 -15.88
C VAL A 92 4.90 -1.68 -16.53
N ALA A 93 5.87 -2.16 -15.74
CA ALA A 93 6.97 -3.00 -16.18
C ALA A 93 7.45 -3.89 -15.04
N THR A 94 7.93 -5.10 -15.37
CA THR A 94 8.49 -6.02 -14.37
C THR A 94 9.43 -7.03 -15.04
N ALA A 95 10.26 -7.72 -14.23
CA ALA A 95 11.17 -8.75 -14.73
C ALA A 95 10.42 -10.03 -15.15
N ASN A 96 11.04 -10.86 -15.98
CA ASN A 96 10.40 -12.01 -16.62
C ASN A 96 9.99 -13.10 -15.64
N ASP A 97 10.63 -13.20 -14.46
CA ASP A 97 10.28 -14.14 -13.40
C ASP A 97 8.85 -13.93 -12.87
N THR A 98 8.28 -12.75 -13.04
CA THR A 98 6.89 -12.46 -12.72
C THR A 98 5.92 -13.36 -13.48
N TRP A 99 6.19 -13.65 -14.76
CA TRP A 99 5.34 -14.55 -15.56
C TRP A 99 5.67 -16.02 -15.38
N THR A 100 6.90 -16.35 -14.95
CA THR A 100 7.32 -17.74 -14.80
C THR A 100 7.04 -18.32 -13.42
N ASN A 101 7.04 -17.48 -12.39
CA ASN A 101 6.96 -17.92 -11.00
C ASN A 101 5.66 -17.48 -10.29
N PHE A 102 4.90 -16.56 -10.88
CA PHE A 102 3.70 -15.98 -10.28
C PHE A 102 2.56 -15.96 -11.30
N ASP A 103 1.35 -16.23 -10.85
CA ASP A 103 0.11 -16.14 -11.66
C ASP A 103 -0.66 -14.88 -11.27
N LEU A 104 -0.14 -13.72 -11.68
CA LEU A 104 -0.67 -12.40 -11.28
C LEU A 104 -1.72 -11.84 -12.23
N GLY A 105 -2.07 -12.55 -13.31
CA GLY A 105 -3.06 -12.08 -14.28
C GLY A 105 -2.68 -10.73 -14.92
N LEU A 106 -1.39 -10.49 -15.18
CA LEU A 106 -0.90 -9.22 -15.70
C LEU A 106 -1.54 -8.87 -17.05
N SER A 107 -1.85 -7.57 -17.23
CA SER A 107 -2.28 -7.05 -18.53
C SER A 107 -1.18 -7.24 -19.59
N SER A 108 -1.59 -7.42 -20.85
CA SER A 108 -0.68 -7.49 -21.99
C SER A 108 0.14 -6.21 -22.21
N ASP A 109 -0.26 -5.11 -21.58
CA ASP A 109 0.43 -3.81 -21.68
C ASP A 109 1.62 -3.70 -20.71
N VAL A 110 1.76 -4.65 -19.77
CA VAL A 110 2.90 -4.67 -18.85
C VAL A 110 4.17 -5.08 -19.59
N VAL A 111 5.18 -4.22 -19.53
CA VAL A 111 6.45 -4.43 -20.22
C VAL A 111 7.30 -5.46 -19.48
N ASN A 112 7.70 -6.52 -20.19
CA ASN A 112 8.70 -7.46 -19.71
C ASN A 112 10.10 -6.87 -19.93
N ILE A 113 10.80 -6.53 -18.83
CA ILE A 113 12.16 -5.95 -18.89
C ILE A 113 13.27 -7.01 -18.93
N GLY A 114 12.92 -8.29 -19.06
CA GLY A 114 13.89 -9.39 -19.18
C GLY A 114 14.32 -9.97 -17.84
N SER A 115 15.52 -10.51 -17.78
CA SER A 115 16.04 -11.24 -16.63
C SER A 115 16.33 -10.32 -15.44
N ILE A 116 16.10 -10.80 -14.22
CA ILE A 116 16.52 -10.16 -12.98
C ILE A 116 18.01 -9.81 -12.98
N LEU A 117 18.85 -10.71 -13.52
CA LEU A 117 20.31 -10.56 -13.53
C LEU A 117 20.81 -9.62 -14.62
N ASN A 118 19.98 -9.31 -15.59
CA ASN A 118 20.30 -8.40 -16.70
C ASN A 118 19.03 -7.73 -17.21
N PRO A 119 18.41 -6.84 -16.43
CA PRO A 119 17.21 -6.14 -16.85
C PRO A 119 17.51 -5.16 -17.99
N ASN A 120 16.58 -5.09 -18.94
CA ASN A 120 16.69 -4.15 -20.06
C ASN A 120 16.29 -2.75 -19.57
N VAL A 121 17.29 -1.93 -19.28
CA VAL A 121 17.09 -0.56 -18.75
C VAL A 121 16.40 0.36 -19.75
N GLU A 122 16.60 0.14 -21.05
CA GLU A 122 15.95 0.95 -22.10
C GLU A 122 14.44 0.71 -22.12
N LEU A 123 14.01 -0.55 -22.04
CA LEU A 123 12.59 -0.90 -21.93
C LEU A 123 11.99 -0.39 -20.61
N LEU A 124 12.74 -0.48 -19.52
CA LEU A 124 12.33 0.04 -18.23
C LEU A 124 12.07 1.56 -18.30
N ILE A 125 13.02 2.34 -18.80
CA ILE A 125 12.86 3.79 -18.94
C ILE A 125 11.77 4.13 -19.96
N ALA A 126 11.69 3.40 -21.08
CA ALA A 126 10.65 3.60 -22.09
C ALA A 126 9.23 3.35 -21.57
N SER A 127 9.07 2.48 -20.56
CA SER A 127 7.79 2.26 -19.88
C SER A 127 7.36 3.45 -19.02
N ARG A 128 8.22 4.45 -18.83
CA ARG A 128 8.00 5.70 -18.07
C ARG A 128 7.44 5.46 -16.69
N PRO A 129 8.10 4.69 -15.83
CA PRO A 129 7.70 4.57 -14.44
C PRO A 129 7.97 5.89 -13.70
N ASP A 130 7.15 6.21 -12.73
CA ASP A 130 7.39 7.28 -11.76
C ASP A 130 8.03 6.74 -10.48
N PHE A 131 7.89 5.43 -10.23
CA PHE A 131 8.47 4.74 -9.09
C PHE A 131 8.97 3.34 -9.49
N VAL A 132 10.15 2.97 -8.99
CA VAL A 132 10.74 1.63 -9.20
C VAL A 132 11.01 0.98 -7.86
N ILE A 133 10.57 -0.28 -7.72
CA ILE A 133 10.86 -1.14 -6.57
C ILE A 133 11.97 -2.11 -6.98
N ALA A 134 13.10 -2.06 -6.29
CA ALA A 134 14.30 -2.81 -6.61
C ALA A 134 14.85 -3.56 -5.39
N SER A 135 15.68 -4.58 -5.60
CA SER A 135 16.31 -5.34 -4.53
C SER A 135 17.68 -4.76 -4.16
N CYS A 136 17.92 -4.56 -2.86
CA CYS A 136 19.25 -4.21 -2.34
C CYS A 136 20.21 -5.42 -2.28
N ASN A 137 19.72 -6.64 -2.52
CA ASN A 137 20.51 -7.87 -2.51
C ASN A 137 20.86 -8.38 -3.94
N THR A 138 20.53 -7.61 -4.97
CA THR A 138 20.75 -7.99 -6.37
C THR A 138 21.65 -6.95 -7.05
N ASP A 139 22.91 -7.32 -7.33
CA ASP A 139 23.92 -6.40 -7.87
C ASP A 139 23.46 -5.71 -9.17
N SER A 140 22.78 -6.43 -10.07
CA SER A 140 22.23 -5.87 -11.29
C SER A 140 21.16 -4.80 -11.06
N ASN A 141 20.39 -4.92 -9.97
CA ASN A 141 19.40 -3.91 -9.57
C ASN A 141 20.12 -2.67 -9.01
N ILE A 142 21.10 -2.87 -8.14
CA ILE A 142 21.90 -1.78 -7.55
C ILE A 142 22.64 -0.99 -8.63
N ALA A 143 23.20 -1.68 -9.64
CA ALA A 143 23.89 -1.06 -10.75
C ALA A 143 23.03 -0.08 -11.58
N LEU A 144 21.71 -0.22 -11.54
CA LEU A 144 20.78 0.68 -12.23
C LEU A 144 20.48 1.99 -11.48
N MET A 145 20.85 2.10 -10.21
CA MET A 145 20.49 3.23 -9.34
C MET A 145 20.75 4.58 -10.02
N GLN A 146 21.99 4.85 -10.36
CA GLN A 146 22.39 6.13 -10.95
C GLN A 146 21.71 6.40 -12.29
N THR A 147 21.49 5.35 -13.09
CA THR A 147 20.84 5.48 -14.41
C THR A 147 19.37 5.86 -14.26
N LEU A 148 18.66 5.25 -13.30
CA LEU A 148 17.26 5.56 -13.03
C LEU A 148 17.09 6.96 -12.43
N GLU A 149 17.93 7.32 -11.47
CA GLU A 149 17.92 8.66 -10.87
C GLU A 149 18.24 9.76 -11.88
N ASN A 150 19.22 9.54 -12.78
CA ASN A 150 19.53 10.45 -13.88
C ASN A 150 18.38 10.58 -14.89
N ALA A 151 17.54 9.55 -15.02
CA ALA A 151 16.33 9.60 -15.82
C ALA A 151 15.14 10.28 -15.10
N GLY A 152 15.33 10.76 -13.86
CA GLY A 152 14.30 11.38 -13.05
C GLY A 152 13.30 10.40 -12.46
N ILE A 153 13.66 9.12 -12.36
CA ILE A 153 12.81 8.05 -11.83
C ILE A 153 13.16 7.83 -10.36
N THR A 154 12.15 7.89 -9.48
CA THR A 154 12.32 7.55 -8.06
C THR A 154 12.51 6.04 -7.92
N VAL A 155 13.57 5.60 -7.24
CA VAL A 155 13.81 4.18 -6.97
C VAL A 155 14.01 3.94 -5.48
N ALA A 156 13.39 2.88 -4.95
CA ALA A 156 13.61 2.39 -3.60
C ALA A 156 14.09 0.94 -3.63
N TYR A 157 14.99 0.62 -2.73
CA TYR A 157 15.65 -0.69 -2.61
C TYR A 157 15.18 -1.40 -1.35
N PHE A 158 14.69 -2.64 -1.52
CA PHE A 158 14.20 -3.45 -0.42
C PHE A 158 14.95 -4.78 -0.33
N ASP A 159 15.02 -5.31 0.89
CA ASP A 159 15.58 -6.62 1.15
C ASP A 159 14.51 -7.70 0.96
N VAL A 160 14.71 -8.58 -0.02
CA VAL A 160 13.80 -9.72 -0.29
C VAL A 160 13.86 -10.81 0.77
N SER A 161 14.85 -10.82 1.65
CA SER A 161 15.00 -11.84 2.69
C SER A 161 14.11 -11.62 3.91
N ASN A 162 13.45 -10.47 3.99
CA ASN A 162 12.63 -10.05 5.13
C ASN A 162 11.11 -10.09 4.87
N PHE A 163 10.66 -10.81 3.82
CA PHE A 163 9.24 -10.97 3.48
C PHE A 163 8.71 -12.38 3.78
#